data_a8d076f62845854d43a645172ab4bd45
#
_entry.id   a8d076f62845854d43a645172ab4bd45
#
_cell.length_a   1.000
_cell.length_b   1.000
_cell.length_c   1.000
_cell.angle_alpha   90.00
_cell.angle_beta   90.00
_cell.angle_gamma   90.00
#
_symmetry.space_group_name_H-M   'P 1'
#
loop_
_entity.id
_entity.type
_entity.pdbx_description
1 polymer ?
#
loop_
_entity_poly.entity_id
_entity_poly.type
_entity_poly.pdbx_seq_one_letter_code
_entity_poly.pdbx_strand_id
1 'polypeptide(L)'
;MSTPSLTPSPPPAGDPLTVPDRPAAKAGLLLLVLLMLGLLLWQMSQELRQQERFEHERAAAQLDRLNDRLSLTLELKARTALALLPGVPPSERGEIQGRLLPRISDALPQVRQLQWVDSALQTDSPSPETTLPEQLRQHAGSGLYHYCLDPRDGESLYLTLREPGSRRDSGFWLLHLASDSLAQWSPDLPTGNLLWRLEDQYAGRVLWHTPGSTALLDDMQTLGVEPLRNSDWQLRGLYDSTRVRLGLLPGIGGELAIFLLLVGVTVYMLLRLHREQQGLRAMTLASQRSLRQAATALAAIDERVLVTRADGRLSYLNPQA
;
A
#
# COMPACT_ATOMS: atom_id res chain seq x y z
N MET A 1 94.18 40.93 -23.12
CA MET A 1 93.45 40.22 -22.07
C MET A 1 92.06 40.66 -22.13
N SER A 2 91.22 39.85 -22.76
CA SER A 2 89.77 40.18 -23.00
C SER A 2 88.95 39.58 -21.87
N THR A 3 88.24 40.41 -21.15
CA THR A 3 87.31 39.98 -20.11
C THR A 3 85.99 39.56 -20.79
N PRO A 4 85.42 38.41 -20.51
CA PRO A 4 84.12 38.04 -21.01
C PRO A 4 82.99 38.74 -20.25
N SER A 5 82.13 39.46 -20.97
CA SER A 5 80.92 40.04 -20.49
C SER A 5 79.90 38.94 -20.21
N LEU A 6 79.59 38.69 -18.96
CA LEU A 6 78.52 37.82 -18.52
C LEU A 6 77.17 38.63 -18.67
N THR A 7 76.43 38.36 -19.73
CA THR A 7 75.03 38.78 -19.85
C THR A 7 74.18 37.94 -18.92
N PRO A 8 73.44 38.49 -17.94
CA PRO A 8 72.53 37.72 -17.11
C PRO A 8 71.35 37.23 -17.96
N SER A 9 71.15 35.91 -18.02
CA SER A 9 69.99 35.31 -18.61
C SER A 9 68.71 35.82 -17.95
N PRO A 10 67.67 36.18 -18.72
CA PRO A 10 66.37 36.56 -18.15
C PRO A 10 65.82 35.39 -17.39
N PRO A 11 65.19 35.64 -16.20
CA PRO A 11 64.54 34.59 -15.45
C PRO A 11 63.44 33.91 -16.33
N PRO A 12 63.29 32.58 -16.22
CA PRO A 12 62.26 31.85 -17.00
C PRO A 12 60.91 32.50 -16.67
N ALA A 13 60.19 32.89 -17.70
CA ALA A 13 58.80 33.38 -17.60
C ALA A 13 58.01 32.22 -16.98
N GLY A 14 57.80 32.32 -15.67
CA GLY A 14 56.95 31.38 -14.98
C GLY A 14 55.60 31.34 -15.69
N ASP A 15 55.25 30.17 -16.21
CA ASP A 15 53.96 29.92 -16.80
C ASP A 15 52.87 30.50 -15.91
N PRO A 16 51.96 31.32 -16.45
CA PRO A 16 50.80 31.75 -15.67
C PRO A 16 50.12 30.47 -15.22
N LEU A 17 50.05 30.29 -13.90
CA LEU A 17 49.28 29.19 -13.27
C LEU A 17 47.87 29.22 -13.86
N THR A 18 47.71 28.59 -14.99
CA THR A 18 46.43 28.26 -15.57
C THR A 18 45.80 27.28 -14.58
N VAL A 19 45.07 27.84 -13.61
CA VAL A 19 44.24 27.03 -12.73
C VAL A 19 43.20 26.37 -13.67
N PRO A 20 43.29 25.08 -13.87
CA PRO A 20 42.39 24.41 -14.81
C PRO A 20 40.98 24.70 -14.36
N ASP A 21 40.19 25.26 -15.25
CA ASP A 21 38.74 25.33 -15.08
C ASP A 21 38.29 23.88 -14.95
N ARG A 22 38.01 23.42 -13.72
CA ARG A 22 37.80 22.00 -13.45
C ARG A 22 36.34 21.64 -13.85
N PRO A 23 36.06 21.29 -15.10
CA PRO A 23 34.76 20.74 -15.50
C PRO A 23 34.45 19.46 -14.69
N ALA A 24 35.51 18.74 -14.26
CA ALA A 24 35.42 17.58 -13.38
C ALA A 24 34.76 17.88 -12.04
N ALA A 25 34.98 19.05 -11.42
CA ALA A 25 34.33 19.39 -10.16
C ALA A 25 32.82 19.67 -10.32
N LYS A 26 32.43 20.29 -11.42
CA LYS A 26 31.01 20.54 -11.75
C LYS A 26 30.31 19.21 -12.10
N ALA A 27 30.95 18.35 -12.88
CA ALA A 27 30.46 17.03 -13.21
C ALA A 27 30.35 16.14 -11.97
N GLY A 28 31.31 16.16 -11.06
CA GLY A 28 31.28 15.42 -9.79
C GLY A 28 30.11 15.85 -8.89
N LEU A 29 29.85 17.18 -8.79
CA LEU A 29 28.74 17.69 -8.02
C LEU A 29 27.39 17.28 -8.61
N LEU A 30 27.22 17.35 -9.92
CA LEU A 30 26.00 16.95 -10.63
C LEU A 30 25.76 15.46 -10.45
N LEU A 31 26.80 14.64 -10.54
CA LEU A 31 26.73 13.20 -10.30
C LEU A 31 26.34 12.89 -8.85
N LEU A 32 26.86 13.63 -7.86
CA LEU A 32 26.51 13.47 -6.45
C LEU A 32 25.03 13.82 -6.21
N VAL A 33 24.53 14.91 -6.81
CA VAL A 33 23.11 15.29 -6.71
C VAL A 33 22.20 14.22 -7.34
N LEU A 34 22.57 13.71 -8.51
CA LEU A 34 21.82 12.63 -9.16
C LEU A 34 21.82 11.34 -8.33
N LEU A 35 22.94 11.00 -7.71
CA LEU A 35 23.08 9.83 -6.85
C LEU A 35 22.20 9.97 -5.59
N MET A 36 22.22 11.15 -4.96
CA MET A 36 21.35 11.45 -3.82
C MET A 36 19.87 11.39 -4.19
N LEU A 37 19.50 11.94 -5.35
CA LEU A 37 18.13 11.87 -5.85
C LEU A 37 17.72 10.40 -6.12
N GLY A 38 18.58 9.62 -6.76
CA GLY A 38 18.35 8.20 -7.00
C GLY A 38 18.16 7.41 -5.71
N LEU A 39 18.99 7.68 -4.69
CA LEU A 39 18.90 7.03 -3.39
C LEU A 39 17.61 7.40 -2.67
N LEU A 40 17.19 8.66 -2.74
CA LEU A 40 15.93 9.11 -2.16
C LEU A 40 14.73 8.47 -2.86
N LEU A 41 14.69 8.44 -4.18
CA LEU A 41 13.63 7.77 -4.94
C LEU A 41 13.57 6.27 -4.62
N TRP A 42 14.74 5.65 -4.45
CA TRP A 42 14.82 4.26 -4.04
C TRP A 42 14.26 4.05 -2.62
N GLN A 43 14.64 4.89 -1.66
CA GLN A 43 14.13 4.85 -0.29
C GLN A 43 12.61 5.03 -0.25
N MET A 44 12.08 6.06 -0.93
CA MET A 44 10.64 6.29 -1.06
C MET A 44 9.92 5.08 -1.67
N SER A 45 10.50 4.45 -2.70
CA SER A 45 9.91 3.25 -3.29
C SER A 45 9.89 2.06 -2.32
N GLN A 46 10.86 1.95 -1.44
CA GLN A 46 10.90 0.92 -0.39
C GLN A 46 9.85 1.19 0.69
N GLU A 47 9.72 2.42 1.15
CA GLU A 47 8.69 2.82 2.13
C GLU A 47 7.29 2.57 1.60
N LEU A 48 7.00 2.95 0.34
CA LEU A 48 5.73 2.64 -0.31
C LEU A 48 5.43 1.14 -0.31
N ARG A 49 6.41 0.32 -0.71
CA ARG A 49 6.24 -1.14 -0.73
C ARG A 49 6.04 -1.72 0.68
N GLN A 50 6.71 -1.18 1.68
CA GLN A 50 6.52 -1.61 3.06
C GLN A 50 5.13 -1.24 3.58
N GLN A 51 4.67 -0.03 3.31
CA GLN A 51 3.34 0.41 3.69
C GLN A 51 2.24 -0.37 2.97
N GLU A 52 2.40 -0.61 1.65
CA GLU A 52 1.46 -1.48 0.91
C GLU A 52 1.40 -2.88 1.50
N ARG A 53 2.54 -3.48 1.87
CA ARG A 53 2.57 -4.80 2.54
C ARG A 53 1.89 -4.77 3.89
N PHE A 54 2.17 -3.75 4.70
CA PHE A 54 1.57 -3.60 6.01
C PHE A 54 0.05 -3.43 5.93
N GLU A 55 -0.45 -2.61 5.02
CA GLU A 55 -1.89 -2.44 4.79
C GLU A 55 -2.52 -3.75 4.26
N HIS A 56 -1.82 -4.47 3.39
CA HIS A 56 -2.27 -5.76 2.89
C HIS A 56 -2.34 -6.83 4.01
N GLU A 57 -1.32 -6.92 4.86
CA GLU A 57 -1.31 -7.84 6.00
C GLU A 57 -2.39 -7.49 7.03
N ARG A 58 -2.58 -6.20 7.29
CA ARG A 58 -3.65 -5.71 8.16
C ARG A 58 -5.03 -6.06 7.61
N ALA A 59 -5.21 -5.89 6.31
CA ALA A 59 -6.43 -6.22 5.61
C ALA A 59 -6.70 -7.74 5.63
N ALA A 60 -5.68 -8.57 5.41
CA ALA A 60 -5.80 -10.02 5.51
C ALA A 60 -6.19 -10.45 6.94
N ALA A 61 -5.55 -9.88 7.97
CA ALA A 61 -5.93 -10.15 9.36
C ALA A 61 -7.35 -9.68 9.70
N GLN A 62 -7.86 -8.65 9.03
CA GLN A 62 -9.26 -8.24 9.16
C GLN A 62 -10.20 -9.23 8.48
N LEU A 63 -9.82 -9.77 7.31
CA LEU A 63 -10.58 -10.81 6.61
C LEU A 63 -10.77 -12.04 7.51
N ASP A 64 -9.69 -12.54 8.10
CA ASP A 64 -9.74 -13.69 9.02
C ASP A 64 -10.69 -13.45 10.20
N ARG A 65 -10.57 -12.28 10.86
CA ARG A 65 -11.45 -11.91 11.98
C ARG A 65 -12.92 -11.81 11.57
N LEU A 66 -13.18 -11.31 10.36
CA LEU A 66 -14.52 -11.23 9.82
C LEU A 66 -15.07 -12.61 9.52
N ASN A 67 -14.28 -13.47 8.90
CA ASN A 67 -14.64 -14.84 8.61
C ASN A 67 -14.98 -15.60 9.89
N ASP A 68 -14.15 -15.47 10.93
CA ASP A 68 -14.40 -16.08 12.24
C ASP A 68 -15.68 -15.53 12.88
N ARG A 69 -15.89 -14.20 12.83
CA ARG A 69 -17.09 -13.56 13.40
C ARG A 69 -18.36 -13.98 12.68
N LEU A 70 -18.35 -14.00 11.34
CA LEU A 70 -19.48 -14.47 10.54
C LEU A 70 -19.76 -15.96 10.82
N SER A 71 -18.73 -16.79 10.79
CA SER A 71 -18.84 -18.23 11.08
C SER A 71 -19.41 -18.47 12.47
N LEU A 72 -18.97 -17.72 13.49
CA LEU A 72 -19.50 -17.80 14.85
C LEU A 72 -20.97 -17.34 14.92
N THR A 73 -21.32 -16.27 14.20
CA THR A 73 -22.71 -15.78 14.12
C THR A 73 -23.64 -16.82 13.50
N LEU A 74 -23.23 -17.42 12.38
CA LEU A 74 -23.98 -18.50 11.72
C LEU A 74 -24.11 -19.72 12.64
N GLU A 75 -23.03 -20.11 13.32
CA GLU A 75 -23.06 -21.21 14.28
C GLU A 75 -24.02 -20.94 15.42
N LEU A 76 -23.98 -19.74 16.01
CA LEU A 76 -24.89 -19.35 17.09
C LEU A 76 -26.35 -19.42 16.66
N LYS A 77 -26.68 -18.91 15.47
CA LYS A 77 -28.03 -18.97 14.89
C LYS A 77 -28.49 -20.41 14.65
N ALA A 78 -27.61 -21.27 14.08
CA ALA A 78 -27.91 -22.68 13.87
C ALA A 78 -28.12 -23.42 15.20
N ARG A 79 -27.28 -23.18 16.20
CA ARG A 79 -27.44 -23.79 17.56
C ARG A 79 -28.70 -23.31 18.27
N THR A 80 -29.07 -22.03 18.11
CA THR A 80 -30.33 -21.50 18.65
C THR A 80 -31.53 -22.22 18.02
N ALA A 81 -31.52 -22.39 16.70
CA ALA A 81 -32.57 -23.15 16.01
C ALA A 81 -32.61 -24.60 16.48
N LEU A 82 -31.45 -25.27 16.59
CA LEU A 82 -31.36 -26.65 17.09
C LEU A 82 -31.90 -26.81 18.51
N ALA A 83 -31.63 -25.85 19.40
CA ALA A 83 -32.14 -25.89 20.77
C ALA A 83 -33.66 -25.75 20.88
N LEU A 84 -34.29 -25.17 19.87
CA LEU A 84 -35.75 -25.02 19.80
C LEU A 84 -36.43 -26.21 19.13
N LEU A 85 -35.68 -27.09 18.44
CA LEU A 85 -36.17 -28.31 17.82
C LEU A 85 -36.12 -29.44 18.85
N PRO A 86 -37.22 -29.86 19.42
CA PRO A 86 -37.24 -31.04 20.28
C PRO A 86 -36.99 -32.31 19.48
N GLY A 87 -36.46 -33.33 20.13
CA GLY A 87 -36.37 -34.67 19.54
C GLY A 87 -37.77 -35.23 19.28
N VAL A 88 -38.34 -34.92 18.15
CA VAL A 88 -39.72 -35.23 17.77
C VAL A 88 -39.78 -36.62 17.12
N PRO A 89 -40.65 -37.49 17.57
CA PRO A 89 -40.86 -38.77 16.89
C PRO A 89 -41.38 -38.53 15.48
N PRO A 90 -40.98 -39.41 14.51
CA PRO A 90 -41.32 -39.25 13.09
C PRO A 90 -42.81 -39.09 12.83
N SER A 91 -43.66 -39.69 13.60
CA SER A 91 -45.12 -39.69 13.48
C SER A 91 -45.80 -38.36 13.77
N GLU A 92 -45.15 -37.45 14.52
CA GLU A 92 -45.73 -36.19 14.93
C GLU A 92 -45.12 -34.96 14.24
N ARG A 93 -44.21 -35.16 13.33
CA ARG A 93 -43.40 -34.07 12.73
C ARG A 93 -44.22 -33.06 11.93
N GLY A 94 -45.20 -33.49 11.14
CA GLY A 94 -46.04 -32.60 10.36
C GLY A 94 -46.94 -31.71 11.24
N GLU A 95 -47.48 -32.28 12.33
CA GLU A 95 -48.31 -31.49 13.28
C GLU A 95 -47.52 -30.51 14.11
N ILE A 96 -46.31 -30.89 14.49
CA ILE A 96 -45.42 -30.09 15.30
C ILE A 96 -44.78 -28.96 14.51
N GLN A 97 -44.59 -29.11 13.18
CA GLN A 97 -44.06 -28.08 12.31
C GLN A 97 -44.84 -26.76 12.44
N GLY A 98 -46.20 -26.81 12.47
CA GLY A 98 -47.04 -25.65 12.66
C GLY A 98 -46.91 -24.98 14.03
N ARG A 99 -46.51 -25.73 15.07
CA ARG A 99 -46.27 -25.23 16.43
C ARG A 99 -44.84 -24.71 16.65
N LEU A 100 -43.87 -25.26 15.94
CA LEU A 100 -42.46 -24.89 16.07
C LEU A 100 -42.12 -23.63 15.28
N LEU A 101 -42.70 -23.46 14.10
CA LEU A 101 -42.40 -22.32 13.26
C LEU A 101 -42.54 -20.97 13.97
N PRO A 102 -43.64 -20.67 14.73
CA PRO A 102 -43.74 -19.43 15.46
C PRO A 102 -42.60 -19.25 16.48
N ARG A 103 -42.27 -20.31 17.25
CA ARG A 103 -41.21 -20.23 18.26
C ARG A 103 -39.84 -20.00 17.65
N ILE A 104 -39.57 -20.63 16.49
CA ILE A 104 -38.31 -20.43 15.78
C ILE A 104 -38.30 -19.01 15.16
N SER A 105 -39.43 -18.53 14.61
CA SER A 105 -39.53 -17.19 14.04
C SER A 105 -39.41 -16.10 15.11
N ASP A 106 -39.85 -16.35 16.35
CA ASP A 106 -39.64 -15.42 17.47
C ASP A 106 -38.15 -15.29 17.82
N ALA A 107 -37.39 -16.39 17.79
CA ALA A 107 -35.97 -16.40 18.08
C ALA A 107 -35.11 -16.03 16.86
N LEU A 108 -35.56 -16.37 15.67
CA LEU A 108 -34.92 -16.14 14.39
C LEU A 108 -35.94 -15.57 13.40
N PRO A 109 -36.20 -14.24 13.42
CA PRO A 109 -37.23 -13.61 12.60
C PRO A 109 -37.07 -13.78 11.10
N GLN A 110 -35.84 -14.18 10.68
CA GLN A 110 -35.49 -14.43 9.28
C GLN A 110 -36.05 -15.75 8.74
N VAL A 111 -36.48 -16.66 9.61
CA VAL A 111 -37.02 -17.96 9.20
C VAL A 111 -38.46 -17.79 8.69
N ARG A 112 -38.63 -18.12 7.42
CA ARG A 112 -39.94 -18.03 6.69
C ARG A 112 -40.72 -19.33 6.75
N GLN A 113 -39.99 -20.44 6.64
CA GLN A 113 -40.58 -21.76 6.55
C GLN A 113 -39.69 -22.79 7.26
N LEU A 114 -40.31 -23.79 7.83
CA LEU A 114 -39.68 -24.93 8.44
C LEU A 114 -40.26 -26.19 7.78
N GLN A 115 -39.41 -27.11 7.35
CA GLN A 115 -39.80 -28.38 6.74
C GLN A 115 -38.94 -29.51 7.30
N TRP A 116 -39.55 -30.68 7.46
CA TRP A 116 -38.80 -31.89 7.68
C TRP A 116 -38.56 -32.58 6.33
N VAL A 117 -37.36 -33.07 6.14
CA VAL A 117 -36.93 -33.80 4.95
C VAL A 117 -36.41 -35.17 5.39
N ASP A 118 -36.99 -36.21 4.86
CA ASP A 118 -36.58 -37.57 5.15
C ASP A 118 -35.30 -37.98 4.37
N SER A 119 -34.83 -39.19 4.61
CA SER A 119 -33.64 -39.72 3.92
C SER A 119 -33.85 -39.93 2.41
N ALA A 120 -35.10 -40.03 1.93
CA ALA A 120 -35.45 -40.13 0.53
C ALA A 120 -35.65 -38.77 -0.15
N LEU A 121 -35.38 -37.66 0.58
CA LEU A 121 -35.63 -36.27 0.14
C LEU A 121 -37.11 -35.96 -0.10
N GLN A 122 -37.99 -36.73 0.49
CA GLN A 122 -39.42 -36.43 0.47
C GLN A 122 -39.73 -35.44 1.59
N THR A 123 -40.48 -34.40 1.24
CA THR A 123 -40.99 -33.45 2.23
C THR A 123 -42.37 -33.89 2.70
N ASP A 124 -42.62 -33.77 4.00
CA ASP A 124 -43.94 -34.03 4.57
C ASP A 124 -45.02 -33.02 4.08
N SER A 125 -44.64 -32.06 3.27
CA SER A 125 -45.55 -31.04 2.71
C SER A 125 -46.05 -31.47 1.31
N PRO A 126 -47.37 -31.41 1.06
CA PRO A 126 -47.98 -31.88 -0.17
C PRO A 126 -47.72 -30.95 -1.39
N SER A 127 -46.74 -30.09 -1.36
CA SER A 127 -46.45 -29.22 -2.49
C SER A 127 -45.66 -29.96 -3.55
N PRO A 128 -46.17 -30.20 -4.76
CA PRO A 128 -45.56 -31.05 -5.77
C PRO A 128 -44.29 -30.48 -6.42
N GLU A 129 -43.86 -29.30 -6.04
CA GLU A 129 -42.74 -28.61 -6.66
C GLU A 129 -41.40 -28.80 -5.94
N THR A 130 -41.36 -29.49 -4.79
CA THR A 130 -40.20 -29.56 -3.93
C THR A 130 -39.40 -30.85 -4.05
N THR A 131 -38.96 -31.19 -5.26
CA THR A 131 -37.78 -32.05 -5.36
C THR A 131 -36.56 -31.26 -4.95
N LEU A 132 -36.13 -31.48 -3.71
CA LEU A 132 -34.93 -30.82 -3.18
C LEU A 132 -33.71 -31.18 -4.01
N PRO A 133 -32.82 -30.25 -4.31
CA PRO A 133 -31.61 -30.51 -5.09
C PRO A 133 -30.75 -31.58 -4.42
N GLU A 134 -30.17 -32.50 -5.22
CA GLU A 134 -29.22 -33.53 -4.76
C GLU A 134 -28.05 -32.93 -3.98
N GLN A 135 -27.68 -31.70 -4.27
CA GLN A 135 -26.65 -30.95 -3.54
C GLN A 135 -27.00 -30.74 -2.05
N LEU A 136 -28.27 -30.46 -1.72
CA LEU A 136 -28.70 -30.38 -0.32
C LEU A 136 -28.51 -31.70 0.43
N ARG A 137 -28.62 -32.85 -0.26
CA ARG A 137 -28.37 -34.17 0.32
C ARG A 137 -26.91 -34.35 0.70
N GLN A 138 -25.98 -33.97 -0.17
CA GLN A 138 -24.56 -34.14 0.05
C GLN A 138 -24.10 -33.28 1.24
N HIS A 139 -24.60 -32.06 1.34
CA HIS A 139 -24.23 -31.12 2.37
C HIS A 139 -24.92 -31.38 3.73
N ALA A 140 -26.19 -31.79 3.73
CA ALA A 140 -26.89 -32.18 4.94
C ALA A 140 -26.24 -33.36 5.67
N GLY A 141 -25.39 -34.14 4.96
CA GLY A 141 -24.63 -35.26 5.52
C GLY A 141 -23.40 -34.89 6.34
N SER A 142 -22.87 -33.68 6.23
CA SER A 142 -21.53 -33.35 6.69
C SER A 142 -21.44 -32.84 8.14
N GLY A 143 -22.53 -32.42 8.78
CA GLY A 143 -22.47 -31.83 10.13
C GLY A 143 -23.82 -31.70 10.82
N LEU A 144 -23.84 -31.01 11.98
CA LEU A 144 -25.07 -30.69 12.71
C LEU A 144 -25.91 -29.62 12.00
N TYR A 145 -25.27 -28.78 11.22
CA TYR A 145 -25.90 -27.73 10.46
C TYR A 145 -25.09 -27.41 9.21
N HIS A 146 -25.78 -26.89 8.18
CA HIS A 146 -25.12 -26.39 6.96
C HIS A 146 -25.98 -25.30 6.33
N TYR A 147 -25.31 -24.23 5.88
CA TYR A 147 -25.93 -23.13 5.13
C TYR A 147 -25.68 -23.29 3.63
N CYS A 148 -26.69 -23.13 2.81
CA CYS A 148 -26.58 -23.23 1.36
C CYS A 148 -27.61 -22.31 0.67
N LEU A 149 -27.39 -22.11 -0.63
CA LEU A 149 -28.38 -21.47 -1.52
C LEU A 149 -29.23 -22.54 -2.20
N ASP A 150 -30.45 -22.16 -2.56
CA ASP A 150 -31.21 -22.96 -3.52
C ASP A 150 -30.55 -22.85 -4.89
N PRO A 151 -30.03 -23.94 -5.44
CA PRO A 151 -29.40 -23.92 -6.75
C PRO A 151 -30.36 -23.61 -7.90
N ARG A 152 -31.69 -23.65 -7.67
CA ARG A 152 -32.71 -23.42 -8.70
C ARG A 152 -32.93 -21.93 -8.93
N ASP A 153 -33.19 -21.18 -7.89
CA ASP A 153 -33.45 -19.74 -7.97
C ASP A 153 -32.19 -18.93 -7.61
N GLY A 154 -31.26 -19.55 -6.81
CA GLY A 154 -30.07 -18.93 -6.30
C GLY A 154 -30.36 -17.70 -5.43
N GLU A 155 -31.55 -17.52 -4.92
CA GLU A 155 -31.98 -16.40 -4.07
C GLU A 155 -32.42 -16.87 -2.71
N SER A 156 -33.00 -18.06 -2.65
CA SER A 156 -33.49 -18.65 -1.41
C SER A 156 -32.33 -19.23 -0.60
N LEU A 157 -32.27 -18.83 0.67
CA LEU A 157 -31.27 -19.30 1.63
C LEU A 157 -31.86 -20.45 2.44
N TYR A 158 -31.11 -21.52 2.58
CA TYR A 158 -31.47 -22.64 3.42
C TYR A 158 -30.47 -22.88 4.52
N LEU A 159 -31.01 -23.29 5.67
CA LEU A 159 -30.25 -23.84 6.79
C LEU A 159 -30.74 -25.27 7.02
N THR A 160 -29.88 -26.23 6.80
CA THR A 160 -30.13 -27.63 7.17
C THR A 160 -29.69 -27.87 8.61
N LEU A 161 -30.54 -28.53 9.40
CA LEU A 161 -30.25 -28.87 10.80
C LEU A 161 -30.48 -30.35 11.03
N ARG A 162 -29.53 -30.98 11.67
CA ARG A 162 -29.64 -32.37 12.06
C ARG A 162 -29.70 -32.48 13.58
N GLU A 163 -30.58 -33.33 14.08
CA GLU A 163 -30.68 -33.59 15.52
C GLU A 163 -29.39 -34.27 16.03
N PRO A 164 -28.84 -33.82 17.18
CA PRO A 164 -27.68 -34.45 17.77
C PRO A 164 -27.94 -35.95 18.08
N GLY A 165 -27.01 -36.81 17.66
CA GLY A 165 -27.16 -38.25 17.86
C GLY A 165 -28.05 -38.99 16.85
N SER A 166 -28.68 -38.27 15.93
CA SER A 166 -29.45 -38.92 14.84
C SER A 166 -28.53 -39.65 13.86
N ARG A 167 -28.99 -40.80 13.33
CA ARG A 167 -28.26 -41.53 12.28
C ARG A 167 -28.22 -40.68 11.00
N ARG A 168 -27.18 -40.87 10.19
CA ARG A 168 -27.04 -40.13 8.93
C ARG A 168 -28.27 -40.26 8.01
N ASP A 169 -29.00 -41.36 8.11
CA ASP A 169 -30.16 -41.67 7.28
C ASP A 169 -31.50 -41.24 7.92
N SER A 170 -31.49 -40.52 9.03
CA SER A 170 -32.73 -40.17 9.74
C SER A 170 -33.43 -38.90 9.23
N GLY A 171 -32.92 -38.28 8.18
CA GLY A 171 -33.45 -37.01 7.67
C GLY A 171 -32.91 -35.79 8.42
N PHE A 172 -33.42 -34.61 8.07
CA PHE A 172 -32.99 -33.31 8.64
C PHE A 172 -34.09 -32.27 8.56
N TRP A 173 -33.98 -31.24 9.41
CA TRP A 173 -34.82 -30.05 9.32
C TRP A 173 -34.25 -29.08 8.29
N LEU A 174 -35.11 -28.54 7.44
CA LEU A 174 -34.79 -27.51 6.47
C LEU A 174 -35.51 -26.23 6.85
N LEU A 175 -34.72 -25.18 7.14
CA LEU A 175 -35.22 -23.84 7.42
C LEU A 175 -34.98 -22.99 6.18
N HIS A 176 -36.06 -22.41 5.65
CA HIS A 176 -35.99 -21.42 4.61
C HIS A 176 -35.84 -20.05 5.24
N LEU A 177 -34.77 -19.35 4.91
CA LEU A 177 -34.41 -18.04 5.42
C LEU A 177 -34.79 -16.96 4.41
N ALA A 178 -35.13 -15.78 4.89
CA ALA A 178 -35.37 -14.63 4.04
C ALA A 178 -34.07 -14.21 3.33
N SER A 179 -34.15 -13.77 2.08
CA SER A 179 -32.98 -13.37 1.28
C SER A 179 -32.19 -12.21 1.88
N ASP A 180 -32.82 -11.36 2.67
CA ASP A 180 -32.18 -10.23 3.39
C ASP A 180 -31.50 -10.63 4.71
N SER A 181 -31.61 -11.91 5.09
CA SER A 181 -31.04 -12.42 6.35
C SER A 181 -29.55 -12.16 6.48
N LEU A 182 -28.80 -12.30 5.38
CA LEU A 182 -27.36 -12.07 5.35
C LEU A 182 -27.02 -10.60 5.60
N ALA A 183 -27.80 -9.67 5.05
CA ALA A 183 -27.59 -8.25 5.29
C ALA A 183 -27.81 -7.89 6.76
N GLN A 184 -28.79 -8.52 7.41
CA GLN A 184 -29.07 -8.33 8.84
C GLN A 184 -28.03 -8.99 9.77
N TRP A 185 -27.40 -10.07 9.31
CA TRP A 185 -26.35 -10.78 10.08
C TRP A 185 -24.96 -10.21 9.82
N SER A 186 -24.84 -9.42 8.75
CA SER A 186 -23.58 -8.75 8.45
C SER A 186 -23.26 -7.74 9.54
N PRO A 187 -22.14 -7.88 10.24
CA PRO A 187 -21.72 -6.87 11.20
C PRO A 187 -21.45 -5.56 10.47
N ASP A 188 -21.62 -4.43 11.18
CA ASP A 188 -21.13 -3.13 10.71
C ASP A 188 -19.64 -3.26 10.41
N LEU A 189 -19.32 -3.43 9.14
CA LEU A 189 -17.98 -3.64 8.69
C LEU A 189 -17.33 -2.28 8.45
N PRO A 190 -16.09 -2.08 8.92
CA PRO A 190 -15.36 -0.87 8.60
C PRO A 190 -15.21 -0.76 7.08
N THR A 191 -15.81 0.27 6.51
CA THR A 191 -15.86 0.54 5.06
C THR A 191 -14.65 1.32 4.55
N GLY A 192 -13.50 1.24 5.10
CA GLY A 192 -12.32 1.97 4.63
C GLY A 192 -11.96 1.71 3.16
N ASN A 193 -10.73 1.36 2.89
CA ASN A 193 -10.23 0.99 1.56
C ASN A 193 -10.48 -0.50 1.21
N LEU A 194 -11.24 -1.19 2.07
CA LEU A 194 -11.53 -2.61 1.98
C LEU A 194 -13.00 -2.80 1.68
N LEU A 195 -13.27 -3.62 0.69
CA LEU A 195 -14.60 -4.08 0.36
C LEU A 195 -14.67 -5.58 0.60
N TRP A 196 -15.81 -6.02 1.09
CA TRP A 196 -16.07 -7.41 1.40
C TRP A 196 -17.21 -7.91 0.53
N ARG A 197 -17.05 -9.12 0.05
CA ARG A 197 -18.02 -9.79 -0.80
C ARG A 197 -18.20 -11.21 -0.31
N LEU A 198 -19.43 -11.56 0.01
CA LEU A 198 -19.83 -12.93 0.31
C LEU A 198 -20.34 -13.58 -0.96
N GLU A 199 -19.77 -14.71 -1.33
CA GLU A 199 -20.09 -15.42 -2.56
C GLU A 199 -20.42 -16.87 -2.26
N ASP A 200 -21.29 -17.44 -3.10
CA ASP A 200 -21.43 -18.89 -3.17
C ASP A 200 -20.21 -19.50 -3.85
N GLN A 201 -19.63 -20.52 -3.22
CA GLN A 201 -18.38 -21.15 -3.69
C GLN A 201 -18.57 -21.89 -5.02
N TYR A 202 -19.76 -22.47 -5.26
CA TYR A 202 -20.02 -23.29 -6.43
C TYR A 202 -20.63 -22.50 -7.57
N ALA A 203 -21.58 -21.61 -7.27
CA ALA A 203 -22.25 -20.81 -8.27
C ALA A 203 -21.50 -19.51 -8.62
N GLY A 204 -20.52 -19.10 -7.81
CA GLY A 204 -19.80 -17.81 -7.95
C GLY A 204 -20.72 -16.62 -7.79
N ARG A 205 -21.92 -16.82 -7.24
CA ARG A 205 -22.93 -15.78 -7.09
C ARG A 205 -22.68 -14.96 -5.85
N VAL A 206 -22.86 -13.62 -5.98
CA VAL A 206 -22.74 -12.69 -4.86
C VAL A 206 -23.99 -12.74 -4.02
N LEU A 207 -23.81 -13.07 -2.74
CA LEU A 207 -24.88 -13.11 -1.75
C LEU A 207 -25.02 -11.78 -1.04
N TRP A 208 -23.90 -11.15 -0.78
CA TRP A 208 -23.84 -9.88 -0.10
C TRP A 208 -22.52 -9.17 -0.42
N HIS A 209 -22.54 -7.85 -0.43
CA HIS A 209 -21.35 -7.02 -0.59
C HIS A 209 -21.46 -5.73 0.23
N THR A 210 -20.33 -5.13 0.53
CA THR A 210 -20.28 -3.83 1.21
C THR A 210 -20.99 -2.77 0.37
N PRO A 211 -21.89 -1.93 0.93
CA PRO A 211 -22.58 -0.88 0.19
C PRO A 211 -21.61 0.09 -0.50
N GLY A 212 -21.94 0.52 -1.72
CA GLY A 212 -21.15 1.50 -2.49
C GLY A 212 -20.07 0.91 -3.41
N SER A 213 -19.95 -0.41 -3.51
CA SER A 213 -18.86 -1.07 -4.23
C SER A 213 -19.16 -1.54 -5.65
N THR A 214 -20.40 -1.47 -6.12
CA THR A 214 -20.83 -2.13 -7.37
C THR A 214 -20.13 -1.62 -8.64
N ALA A 215 -19.66 -0.39 -8.67
CA ALA A 215 -19.04 0.22 -9.86
C ALA A 215 -17.51 0.02 -9.94
N LEU A 216 -16.87 -0.48 -8.88
CA LEU A 216 -15.40 -0.54 -8.75
C LEU A 216 -14.85 -1.97 -8.67
N LEU A 217 -15.72 -2.98 -8.72
CA LEU A 217 -15.35 -4.37 -8.40
C LEU A 217 -14.36 -4.99 -9.40
N ASP A 218 -14.37 -4.57 -10.66
CA ASP A 218 -13.55 -5.17 -11.71
C ASP A 218 -12.07 -4.73 -11.65
N ASP A 219 -11.79 -3.56 -11.05
CA ASP A 219 -10.43 -3.02 -10.94
C ASP A 219 -9.74 -3.34 -9.60
N MET A 220 -10.43 -4.02 -8.68
CA MET A 220 -9.92 -4.30 -7.35
C MET A 220 -9.11 -5.59 -7.29
N GLN A 221 -8.02 -5.55 -6.54
CA GLN A 221 -7.24 -6.75 -6.27
C GLN A 221 -7.90 -7.61 -5.20
N THR A 222 -7.97 -8.91 -5.47
CA THR A 222 -8.40 -9.88 -4.45
C THR A 222 -7.32 -9.98 -3.37
N LEU A 223 -7.69 -9.68 -2.15
CA LEU A 223 -6.85 -9.80 -0.97
C LEU A 223 -6.70 -11.25 -0.52
N GLY A 224 -7.82 -11.95 -0.47
CA GLY A 224 -7.93 -13.34 -0.07
C GLY A 224 -9.36 -13.83 -0.22
N VAL A 225 -9.50 -15.14 -0.13
CA VAL A 225 -10.80 -15.83 -0.17
C VAL A 225 -10.80 -16.85 0.96
N GLU A 226 -11.71 -16.68 1.91
CA GLU A 226 -11.83 -17.54 3.08
C GLU A 226 -13.18 -18.26 3.07
N PRO A 227 -13.20 -19.60 3.09
CA PRO A 227 -14.44 -20.34 3.18
C PRO A 227 -15.07 -20.19 4.58
N LEU A 228 -16.39 -19.98 4.63
CA LEU A 228 -17.12 -19.98 5.88
C LEU A 228 -17.40 -21.42 6.34
N ARG A 229 -17.26 -21.64 7.63
CA ARG A 229 -17.48 -22.98 8.24
C ARG A 229 -18.93 -23.43 8.07
N ASN A 230 -19.12 -24.70 7.71
CA ASN A 230 -20.44 -25.31 7.55
C ASN A 230 -21.36 -24.52 6.61
N SER A 231 -20.82 -24.01 5.54
CA SER A 231 -21.57 -23.36 4.47
C SER A 231 -20.89 -23.56 3.12
N ASP A 232 -21.64 -23.35 2.06
CA ASP A 232 -21.14 -23.30 0.68
C ASP A 232 -20.61 -21.92 0.32
N TRP A 233 -20.38 -21.07 1.29
CA TRP A 233 -20.07 -19.68 1.09
C TRP A 233 -18.59 -19.38 1.37
N GLN A 234 -18.10 -18.38 0.68
CA GLN A 234 -16.76 -17.86 0.89
C GLN A 234 -16.80 -16.33 1.04
N LEU A 235 -16.00 -15.83 1.95
CA LEU A 235 -15.79 -14.41 2.13
C LEU A 235 -14.60 -13.98 1.29
N ARG A 236 -14.80 -13.05 0.36
CA ARG A 236 -13.75 -12.46 -0.48
C ARG A 236 -13.46 -11.04 -0.02
N GLY A 237 -12.22 -10.79 0.32
CA GLY A 237 -11.72 -9.45 0.57
C GLY A 237 -11.24 -8.82 -0.74
N LEU A 238 -11.66 -7.59 -1.00
CA LEU A 238 -11.25 -6.79 -2.15
C LEU A 238 -10.53 -5.53 -1.67
N TYR A 239 -9.43 -5.19 -2.32
CA TYR A 239 -8.53 -4.13 -1.93
C TYR A 239 -8.32 -3.14 -3.07
N ASP A 240 -8.58 -1.87 -2.83
CA ASP A 240 -8.32 -0.80 -3.79
C ASP A 240 -6.89 -0.26 -3.60
N SER A 241 -5.95 -0.86 -4.30
CA SER A 241 -4.54 -0.45 -4.28
C SER A 241 -4.34 1.00 -4.76
N THR A 242 -5.18 1.48 -5.66
CA THR A 242 -5.09 2.84 -6.21
C THR A 242 -5.46 3.89 -5.17
N ARG A 243 -6.53 3.66 -4.41
CA ARG A 243 -6.91 4.55 -3.29
C ARG A 243 -5.86 4.60 -2.19
N VAL A 244 -5.26 3.46 -1.88
CA VAL A 244 -4.20 3.41 -0.87
C VAL A 244 -2.99 4.19 -1.33
N ARG A 245 -2.54 4.00 -2.57
CA ARG A 245 -1.43 4.77 -3.13
C ARG A 245 -1.72 6.27 -3.15
N LEU A 246 -2.93 6.66 -3.54
CA LEU A 246 -3.35 8.07 -3.52
C LEU A 246 -3.38 8.65 -2.11
N GLY A 247 -3.78 7.86 -1.11
CA GLY A 247 -3.76 8.26 0.30
C GLY A 247 -2.36 8.47 0.88
N LEU A 248 -1.34 7.81 0.31
CA LEU A 248 0.07 7.94 0.71
C LEU A 248 0.78 9.13 0.04
N LEU A 249 0.28 9.61 -1.11
CA LEU A 249 0.89 10.69 -1.88
C LEU A 249 1.14 12.00 -1.07
N PRO A 250 0.25 12.47 -0.18
CA PRO A 250 0.50 13.70 0.57
C PRO A 250 1.72 13.61 1.48
N GLY A 251 1.95 12.48 2.14
CA GLY A 251 3.13 12.25 2.98
C GLY A 251 4.42 12.30 2.17
N ILE A 252 4.44 11.57 1.06
CA ILE A 252 5.55 11.49 0.12
C ILE A 252 5.83 12.86 -0.51
N GLY A 253 4.78 13.60 -0.88
CA GLY A 253 4.89 14.95 -1.42
C GLY A 253 5.59 15.92 -0.46
N GLY A 254 5.34 15.82 0.83
CA GLY A 254 5.98 16.62 1.86
C GLY A 254 7.49 16.35 1.96
N GLU A 255 7.88 15.10 2.01
CA GLU A 255 9.30 14.68 2.06
C GLU A 255 10.06 15.09 0.79
N LEU A 256 9.46 14.90 -0.38
CA LEU A 256 10.02 15.34 -1.65
C LEU A 256 10.22 16.86 -1.70
N ALA A 257 9.25 17.64 -1.21
CA ALA A 257 9.34 19.10 -1.16
C ALA A 257 10.49 19.56 -0.25
N ILE A 258 10.64 18.96 0.92
CA ILE A 258 11.76 19.26 1.85
C ILE A 258 13.09 18.94 1.19
N PHE A 259 13.19 17.78 0.52
CA PHE A 259 14.41 17.39 -0.17
C PHE A 259 14.77 18.36 -1.32
N LEU A 260 13.81 18.72 -2.16
CA LEU A 260 14.02 19.69 -3.26
C LEU A 260 14.47 21.05 -2.73
N LEU A 261 13.91 21.47 -1.59
CA LEU A 261 14.32 22.69 -0.91
C LEU A 261 15.77 22.59 -0.44
N LEU A 262 16.18 21.51 0.20
CA LEU A 262 17.56 21.28 0.66
C LEU A 262 18.53 21.26 -0.52
N VAL A 263 18.20 20.55 -1.61
CA VAL A 263 19.00 20.55 -2.84
C VAL A 263 19.10 21.94 -3.42
N GLY A 264 18.00 22.67 -3.50
CA GLY A 264 17.97 24.06 -3.97
C GLY A 264 18.85 24.99 -3.17
N VAL A 265 18.79 24.92 -1.83
CA VAL A 265 19.67 25.69 -0.93
C VAL A 265 21.13 25.31 -1.13
N THR A 266 21.43 24.02 -1.24
CA THR A 266 22.81 23.55 -1.45
C THR A 266 23.37 24.06 -2.78
N VAL A 267 22.62 23.94 -3.87
CA VAL A 267 23.01 24.46 -5.19
C VAL A 267 23.19 25.97 -5.15
N TYR A 268 22.28 26.70 -4.51
CA TYR A 268 22.39 28.15 -4.35
C TYR A 268 23.67 28.55 -3.60
N MET A 269 23.97 27.88 -2.47
CA MET A 269 25.19 28.17 -1.68
C MET A 269 26.47 27.89 -2.49
N LEU A 270 26.48 26.79 -3.26
CA LEU A 270 27.62 26.45 -4.13
C LEU A 270 27.81 27.46 -5.25
N LEU A 271 26.73 27.90 -5.88
CA LEU A 271 26.79 28.95 -6.90
C LEU A 271 27.29 30.27 -6.31
N ARG A 272 26.85 30.63 -5.11
CA ARG A 272 27.31 31.82 -4.39
C ARG A 272 28.80 31.75 -4.10
N LEU A 273 29.28 30.66 -3.48
CA LEU A 273 30.68 30.46 -3.21
C LEU A 273 31.55 30.49 -4.49
N HIS A 274 31.05 29.92 -5.58
CA HIS A 274 31.75 29.97 -6.85
C HIS A 274 31.88 31.40 -7.39
N ARG A 275 30.82 32.21 -7.29
CA ARG A 275 30.86 33.65 -7.68
C ARG A 275 31.83 34.44 -6.82
N GLU A 276 31.82 34.22 -5.51
CA GLU A 276 32.75 34.86 -4.58
C GLU A 276 34.22 34.51 -4.90
N GLN A 277 34.49 33.22 -5.19
CA GLN A 277 35.81 32.79 -5.62
C GLN A 277 36.25 33.42 -6.96
N GLN A 278 35.35 33.57 -7.91
CA GLN A 278 35.64 34.25 -9.18
C GLN A 278 35.96 35.74 -8.96
N GLY A 279 35.22 36.42 -8.07
CA GLY A 279 35.48 37.80 -7.69
C GLY A 279 36.85 37.96 -7.06
N LEU A 280 37.24 37.10 -6.13
CA LEU A 280 38.55 37.13 -5.49
C LEU A 280 39.69 36.88 -6.51
N ARG A 281 39.51 35.96 -7.43
CA ARG A 281 40.48 35.68 -8.51
C ARG A 281 40.62 36.87 -9.46
N ALA A 282 39.51 37.53 -9.82
CA ALA A 282 39.56 38.72 -10.65
C ALA A 282 40.31 39.86 -9.95
N MET A 283 40.11 40.07 -8.65
CA MET A 283 40.86 41.08 -7.85
C MET A 283 42.35 40.74 -7.74
N THR A 284 42.71 39.46 -7.52
CA THR A 284 44.15 39.10 -7.46
C THR A 284 44.84 39.26 -8.80
N LEU A 285 44.18 38.93 -9.92
CA LEU A 285 44.71 39.14 -11.26
C LEU A 285 44.85 40.63 -11.60
N ALA A 286 43.86 41.45 -11.21
CA ALA A 286 43.93 42.91 -11.37
C ALA A 286 45.09 43.52 -10.58
N SER A 287 45.27 43.11 -9.32
CA SER A 287 46.41 43.51 -8.50
C SER A 287 47.77 43.12 -9.08
N GLN A 288 47.87 41.90 -9.57
CA GLN A 288 49.08 41.42 -10.26
C GLN A 288 49.39 42.21 -11.53
N ARG A 289 48.35 42.54 -12.32
CA ARG A 289 48.51 43.38 -13.52
C ARG A 289 49.02 44.80 -13.16
N SER A 290 48.43 45.41 -12.13
CA SER A 290 48.85 46.74 -11.68
C SER A 290 50.30 46.76 -11.17
N LEU A 291 50.70 45.70 -10.42
CA LEU A 291 52.08 45.54 -9.97
C LEU A 291 53.05 45.39 -11.13
N ARG A 292 52.71 44.57 -12.13
CA ARG A 292 53.54 44.42 -13.35
C ARG A 292 53.60 45.71 -14.14
N GLN A 293 52.53 46.45 -14.28
CA GLN A 293 52.50 47.77 -14.95
C GLN A 293 53.38 48.76 -14.19
N ALA A 294 53.29 48.79 -12.87
CA ALA A 294 54.16 49.63 -12.05
C ALA A 294 55.65 49.28 -12.18
N ALA A 295 55.95 47.95 -12.15
CA ALA A 295 57.33 47.48 -12.34
C ALA A 295 57.85 47.83 -13.77
N THR A 296 57.03 47.69 -14.81
CA THR A 296 57.40 48.07 -16.19
C THR A 296 57.60 49.57 -16.32
N ALA A 297 56.74 50.39 -15.69
CA ALA A 297 56.88 51.83 -15.65
C ALA A 297 58.18 52.27 -14.93
N LEU A 298 58.47 51.67 -13.78
CA LEU A 298 59.73 51.88 -13.04
C LEU A 298 60.97 51.48 -13.85
N ALA A 299 60.87 50.38 -14.60
CA ALA A 299 61.99 49.95 -15.43
C ALA A 299 62.24 50.83 -16.68
N ALA A 300 61.22 51.60 -17.13
CA ALA A 300 61.31 52.54 -18.25
C ALA A 300 61.83 53.93 -17.86
N ILE A 301 62.03 54.21 -16.60
CA ILE A 301 62.59 55.46 -16.13
C ILE A 301 64.11 55.45 -16.29
N ASP A 302 64.68 56.42 -17.06
CA ASP A 302 66.09 56.55 -17.32
C ASP A 302 66.90 57.02 -16.07
N GLU A 303 66.24 57.41 -14.99
CA GLU A 303 66.88 57.75 -13.74
C GLU A 303 67.04 56.57 -12.82
N ARG A 304 68.07 56.61 -11.94
CA ARG A 304 68.29 55.58 -10.92
C ARG A 304 67.15 55.55 -9.87
N VAL A 305 66.32 54.56 -9.96
CA VAL A 305 65.23 54.36 -8.98
C VAL A 305 65.58 53.25 -8.03
N LEU A 306 65.63 53.56 -6.75
CA LEU A 306 65.92 52.65 -5.64
C LEU A 306 64.70 52.61 -4.71
N VAL A 307 64.04 51.45 -4.58
CA VAL A 307 62.92 51.27 -3.66
C VAL A 307 63.38 50.44 -2.47
N THR A 308 63.28 50.97 -1.28
CA THR A 308 63.59 50.27 -0.04
C THR A 308 62.33 49.94 0.71
N ARG A 309 62.36 48.83 1.46
CA ARG A 309 61.30 48.52 2.43
C ARG A 309 61.48 49.40 3.70
N ALA A 310 60.44 49.41 4.55
CA ALA A 310 60.47 50.13 5.80
C ALA A 310 61.58 49.66 6.79
N ASP A 311 62.09 48.40 6.57
CA ASP A 311 63.22 47.80 7.30
C ASP A 311 64.57 48.18 6.73
N GLY A 312 64.61 49.06 5.74
CA GLY A 312 65.82 49.52 5.07
C GLY A 312 66.40 48.59 4.01
N ARG A 313 65.76 47.45 3.78
CA ARG A 313 66.25 46.50 2.74
C ARG A 313 65.79 46.95 1.37
N LEU A 314 66.69 46.76 0.39
CA LEU A 314 66.41 47.01 -1.01
C LEU A 314 65.32 46.11 -1.52
N SER A 315 64.25 46.69 -2.03
CA SER A 315 63.13 45.91 -2.60
C SER A 315 63.16 45.86 -4.15
N TYR A 316 63.66 46.92 -4.75
CA TYR A 316 63.76 47.04 -6.19
C TYR A 316 64.88 48.02 -6.57
N LEU A 317 65.60 47.64 -7.63
CA LEU A 317 66.59 48.51 -8.29
C LEU A 317 66.33 48.44 -9.80
N ASN A 318 66.18 49.56 -10.48
CA ASN A 318 65.96 49.50 -11.92
C ASN A 318 67.27 49.14 -12.66
N PRO A 319 67.18 48.54 -13.88
CA PRO A 319 68.35 48.04 -14.61
C PRO A 319 69.38 49.12 -15.00
N GLN A 320 69.01 50.39 -14.93
CA GLN A 320 69.83 51.52 -15.28
C GLN A 320 70.68 52.04 -14.07
N ALA A 321 70.42 51.54 -12.90
CA ALA A 321 71.09 51.85 -11.66
C ALA A 321 72.27 50.90 -11.41
#